data_ff3e843a80a1907d8b3c14a99d159396
#
_entry.id   ff3e843a80a1907d8b3c14a99d159396
#
_cell.length_a   1.000
_cell.length_b   1.000
_cell.length_c   1.000
_cell.angle_alpha   90.00
_cell.angle_beta   90.00
_cell.angle_gamma   90.00
#
_symmetry.space_group_name_H-M   'P 1'
#
loop_
_entity.id
_entity.type
_entity.pdbx_description
1 polymer ?
#
loop_
_entity_poly.entity_id
_entity_poly.type
_entity_poly.pdbx_seq_one_letter_code
_entity_poly.pdbx_strand_id
1 'polypeptide(L)'
;MHYWLTDSLIWKQDTLQVEVNYLKSDSMNILRPQTDTVQFTMRRRPVEKKKKKKDDEPEPIEFLGMNVNASGSINLYDTVAVTFSEPVAGLTKDHFYLDQKVDTLWEAVDFDFFPDTTNSLNFFIKRPWKYGEEYRLEVDSATIFSAYGKWN
;
A
#
# COMPACT_ATOMS: atom_id res chain seq x y z
N MET A 1 -5.82 13.09 5.82
CA MET A 1 -4.91 12.96 4.67
C MET A 1 -3.62 12.35 5.19
N HIS A 2 -3.10 11.32 4.55
CA HIS A 2 -1.86 10.64 4.94
C HIS A 2 -0.83 10.85 3.84
N TYR A 3 0.42 11.11 4.24
CA TYR A 3 1.54 11.27 3.33
C TYR A 3 2.61 10.22 3.66
N TRP A 4 3.16 9.61 2.63
CA TRP A 4 4.22 8.62 2.73
C TRP A 4 5.53 9.19 2.23
N LEU A 5 6.56 9.13 3.07
CA LEU A 5 7.91 9.55 2.70
C LEU A 5 8.66 8.33 2.15
N THR A 6 8.75 8.23 0.84
CA THR A 6 9.39 7.09 0.16
C THR A 6 10.87 7.31 -0.12
N ASP A 7 11.35 8.57 -0.07
CA ASP A 7 12.76 8.88 -0.25
C ASP A 7 13.57 8.53 1.01
N SER A 8 14.52 7.61 0.86
CA SER A 8 15.36 7.12 1.95
C SER A 8 16.28 8.17 2.56
N LEU A 9 16.61 9.24 1.85
CA LEU A 9 17.40 10.35 2.36
C LEU A 9 16.58 11.24 3.31
N ILE A 10 15.28 11.30 3.11
CA ILE A 10 14.37 12.12 3.88
C ILE A 10 13.91 11.39 5.14
N TRP A 11 13.39 10.16 5.03
CA TRP A 11 12.83 9.47 6.19
C TRP A 11 13.86 8.99 7.21
N LYS A 12 15.17 8.97 6.86
CA LYS A 12 16.28 8.68 7.78
C LYS A 12 16.71 9.88 8.64
N GLN A 13 16.22 11.08 8.32
CA GLN A 13 16.54 12.28 9.08
C GLN A 13 15.75 12.31 10.40
N ASP A 14 16.37 12.82 11.47
CA ASP A 14 15.70 12.97 12.77
C ASP A 14 14.69 14.14 12.76
N THR A 15 14.80 15.05 11.81
CA THR A 15 13.93 16.23 11.67
C THR A 15 13.52 16.41 10.21
N LEU A 16 12.21 16.51 9.99
CA LEU A 16 11.62 16.81 8.69
C LEU A 16 11.01 18.21 8.72
N GLN A 17 11.36 19.05 7.76
CA GLN A 17 10.76 20.35 7.56
C GLN A 17 9.93 20.34 6.30
N VAL A 18 8.64 20.69 6.42
CA VAL A 18 7.68 20.70 5.32
C VAL A 18 7.13 22.09 5.13
N GLU A 19 7.26 22.65 3.94
CA GLU A 19 6.61 23.89 3.54
C GLU A 19 5.22 23.57 2.93
N VAL A 20 4.20 24.21 3.48
CA VAL A 20 2.83 24.07 3.01
C VAL A 20 2.38 25.38 2.38
N ASN A 21 2.14 25.34 1.08
CA ASN A 21 1.62 26.47 0.32
C ASN A 21 0.10 26.32 0.15
N TYR A 22 -0.66 27.29 0.59
CA TYR A 22 -2.11 27.27 0.50
C TYR A 22 -2.70 28.67 0.30
N LEU A 23 -3.96 28.71 -0.11
CA LEU A 23 -4.70 29.96 -0.23
C LEU A 23 -5.47 30.22 1.07
N LYS A 24 -5.22 31.36 1.71
CA LYS A 24 -5.93 31.82 2.88
C LYS A 24 -6.75 33.05 2.56
N SER A 25 -8.00 33.08 3.06
CA SER A 25 -8.85 34.27 2.96
C SER A 25 -8.37 35.34 3.91
N ASP A 26 -8.23 36.58 3.42
CA ASP A 26 -7.96 37.74 4.25
C ASP A 26 -9.26 38.31 4.87
N SER A 27 -9.15 39.43 5.61
CA SER A 27 -10.30 40.12 6.23
C SER A 27 -11.34 40.65 5.25
N MET A 28 -10.99 40.72 3.94
CA MET A 28 -11.88 41.14 2.87
C MET A 28 -12.40 39.97 2.04
N ASN A 29 -12.24 38.71 2.52
CA ASN A 29 -12.58 37.50 1.79
C ASN A 29 -11.84 37.28 0.47
N ILE A 30 -10.67 37.92 0.31
CA ILE A 30 -9.83 37.71 -0.86
C ILE A 30 -8.83 36.61 -0.54
N LEU A 31 -8.73 35.59 -1.41
CA LEU A 31 -7.78 34.50 -1.27
C LEU A 31 -6.37 34.98 -1.63
N ARG A 32 -5.45 34.85 -0.69
CA ARG A 32 -4.03 35.17 -0.84
C ARG A 32 -3.18 33.93 -0.62
N PRO A 33 -2.08 33.76 -1.38
CA PRO A 33 -1.15 32.68 -1.17
C PRO A 33 -0.42 32.89 0.17
N GLN A 34 -0.38 31.82 0.97
CA GLN A 34 0.35 31.77 2.24
C GLN A 34 1.23 30.54 2.25
N THR A 35 2.42 30.67 2.84
CA THR A 35 3.36 29.58 3.06
C THR A 35 3.61 29.45 4.55
N ASP A 36 3.37 28.27 5.08
CA ASP A 36 3.69 27.93 6.45
C ASP A 36 4.71 26.78 6.47
N THR A 37 5.66 26.86 7.40
CA THR A 37 6.67 25.82 7.58
C THR A 37 6.35 25.02 8.83
N VAL A 38 6.18 23.71 8.68
CA VAL A 38 5.92 22.78 9.77
C VAL A 38 7.14 21.89 9.97
N GLN A 39 7.62 21.81 11.20
CA GLN A 39 8.75 20.98 11.56
C GLN A 39 8.27 19.75 12.34
N PHE A 40 8.64 18.56 11.86
CA PHE A 40 8.39 17.28 12.52
C PHE A 40 9.71 16.74 13.05
N THR A 41 9.75 16.38 14.33
CA THR A 41 10.94 15.74 14.94
C THR A 41 10.56 14.30 15.30
N MET A 42 11.35 13.34 14.82
CA MET A 42 11.15 11.94 15.14
C MET A 42 11.48 11.69 16.61
N ARG A 43 10.45 11.33 17.40
CA ARG A 43 10.67 10.86 18.76
C ARG A 43 11.02 9.37 18.71
N ARG A 44 12.29 9.04 18.85
CA ARG A 44 12.70 7.66 19.07
C ARG A 44 12.12 7.23 20.43
N ARG A 45 11.25 6.23 20.44
CA ARG A 45 10.84 5.59 21.69
C ARG A 45 12.13 5.09 22.37
N PRO A 46 12.36 5.37 23.67
CA PRO A 46 13.46 4.72 24.37
C PRO A 46 13.29 3.22 24.18
N VAL A 47 14.28 2.59 23.59
CA VAL A 47 14.32 1.12 23.57
C VAL A 47 14.41 0.73 25.05
N GLU A 48 13.32 0.26 25.64
CA GLU A 48 13.38 -0.38 26.93
C GLU A 48 14.46 -1.45 26.80
N LYS A 49 15.54 -1.29 27.57
CA LYS A 49 16.60 -2.29 27.65
C LYS A 49 15.94 -3.55 28.20
N LYS A 50 15.33 -4.35 27.31
CA LYS A 50 14.92 -5.71 27.65
C LYS A 50 16.15 -6.36 28.26
N LYS A 51 16.08 -6.72 29.54
CA LYS A 51 17.12 -7.50 30.23
C LYS A 51 17.49 -8.60 29.26
N LYS A 52 18.78 -8.65 28.86
CA LYS A 52 19.33 -9.68 27.99
C LYS A 52 18.89 -11.04 28.53
N LYS A 53 17.83 -11.61 27.98
CA LYS A 53 17.63 -13.04 27.99
C LYS A 53 18.69 -13.57 27.02
N LYS A 54 19.52 -14.44 27.55
CA LYS A 54 20.46 -15.26 26.79
C LYS A 54 19.65 -16.21 25.89
N ASP A 55 19.30 -15.75 24.73
CA ASP A 55 18.98 -16.56 23.57
C ASP A 55 18.98 -15.61 22.41
N ASP A 56 19.91 -15.79 21.50
CA ASP A 56 20.00 -15.11 20.20
C ASP A 56 18.83 -15.59 19.32
N GLU A 57 17.60 -15.23 19.65
CA GLU A 57 16.52 -15.35 18.71
C GLU A 57 16.66 -14.21 17.68
N PRO A 58 16.81 -14.53 16.41
CA PRO A 58 16.82 -13.51 15.36
C PRO A 58 15.53 -12.68 15.42
N GLU A 59 15.65 -11.38 15.20
CA GLU A 59 14.47 -10.51 15.17
C GLU A 59 13.47 -11.07 14.14
N PRO A 60 12.17 -11.11 14.47
CA PRO A 60 11.17 -11.64 13.56
C PRO A 60 11.17 -10.81 12.27
N ILE A 61 11.25 -11.49 11.14
CA ILE A 61 11.16 -10.86 9.81
C ILE A 61 9.73 -10.31 9.67
N GLU A 62 9.61 -9.01 9.47
CA GLU A 62 8.34 -8.38 9.17
C GLU A 62 8.08 -8.41 7.66
N PHE A 63 6.97 -9.02 7.26
CA PHE A 63 6.54 -9.08 5.89
C PHE A 63 5.65 -7.88 5.51
N LEU A 64 5.57 -7.60 4.22
CA LEU A 64 4.63 -6.63 3.66
C LEU A 64 3.21 -7.20 3.78
N GLY A 65 2.37 -6.55 4.57
CA GLY A 65 0.97 -6.95 4.69
C GLY A 65 0.21 -6.66 3.38
N MET A 66 -0.54 -7.65 2.90
CA MET A 66 -1.44 -7.55 1.76
C MET A 66 -2.81 -8.06 2.16
N ASN A 67 -3.85 -7.32 1.80
CA ASN A 67 -5.24 -7.69 2.02
C ASN A 67 -6.04 -7.55 0.73
N VAL A 68 -6.93 -8.50 0.46
CA VAL A 68 -7.82 -8.51 -0.70
C VAL A 68 -9.27 -8.43 -0.20
N ASN A 69 -10.06 -7.51 -0.73
CA ASN A 69 -11.43 -7.30 -0.28
C ASN A 69 -12.42 -8.38 -0.75
N ALA A 70 -12.01 -9.28 -1.63
CA ALA A 70 -12.84 -10.36 -2.17
C ALA A 70 -12.52 -11.67 -1.44
N SER A 71 -13.31 -12.00 -0.41
CA SER A 71 -13.27 -13.32 0.23
C SER A 71 -14.64 -13.97 0.15
N GLY A 72 -14.75 -15.03 -0.68
CA GLY A 72 -15.96 -15.84 -0.82
C GLY A 72 -16.84 -15.46 -1.99
N SER A 73 -17.38 -14.25 -2.10
CA SER A 73 -18.21 -13.84 -3.24
C SER A 73 -18.03 -12.37 -3.58
N ILE A 74 -18.13 -12.05 -4.87
CA ILE A 74 -18.10 -10.69 -5.41
C ILE A 74 -19.31 -10.46 -6.30
N ASN A 75 -19.79 -9.21 -6.41
CA ASN A 75 -20.84 -8.88 -7.37
C ASN A 75 -20.26 -8.75 -8.79
N LEU A 76 -21.10 -8.97 -9.81
CA LEU A 76 -20.67 -8.95 -11.21
C LEU A 76 -20.03 -7.64 -11.68
N TYR A 77 -20.35 -6.53 -11.01
CA TYR A 77 -19.85 -5.18 -11.36
C TYR A 77 -18.77 -4.67 -10.40
N ASP A 78 -18.45 -5.46 -9.37
CA ASP A 78 -17.47 -5.04 -8.38
C ASP A 78 -16.04 -5.13 -8.92
N THR A 79 -15.18 -4.35 -8.30
CA THR A 79 -13.75 -4.36 -8.53
C THR A 79 -13.07 -4.98 -7.30
N VAL A 80 -12.16 -5.89 -7.53
CA VAL A 80 -11.36 -6.48 -6.45
C VAL A 80 -10.27 -5.48 -6.06
N ALA A 81 -10.26 -5.07 -4.80
CA ALA A 81 -9.24 -4.19 -4.26
C ALA A 81 -8.17 -4.99 -3.52
N VAL A 82 -6.92 -4.73 -3.86
CA VAL A 82 -5.73 -5.23 -3.16
C VAL A 82 -5.11 -4.06 -2.41
N THR A 83 -5.05 -4.17 -1.09
CA THR A 83 -4.53 -3.11 -0.20
C THR A 83 -3.26 -3.58 0.47
N PHE A 84 -2.20 -2.78 0.39
CA PHE A 84 -0.93 -3.03 1.06
C PHE A 84 -0.82 -2.24 2.36
N SER A 85 -0.04 -2.75 3.32
CA SER A 85 0.23 -2.06 4.59
C SER A 85 1.18 -0.86 4.44
N GLU A 86 1.97 -0.85 3.37
CA GLU A 86 2.96 0.18 3.05
C GLU A 86 2.97 0.45 1.54
N PRO A 87 3.45 1.63 1.09
CA PRO A 87 3.62 1.89 -0.34
C PRO A 87 4.54 0.88 -1.01
N VAL A 88 4.12 0.39 -2.17
CA VAL A 88 4.88 -0.58 -2.95
C VAL A 88 5.56 0.10 -4.13
N ALA A 89 6.77 -0.36 -4.47
CA ALA A 89 7.56 0.14 -5.58
C ALA A 89 7.49 -0.84 -6.76
N GLY A 90 7.28 -0.31 -7.97
CA GLY A 90 7.37 -1.10 -9.19
C GLY A 90 6.32 -2.20 -9.35
N LEU A 91 5.16 -2.07 -8.69
CA LEU A 91 4.09 -3.05 -8.79
C LEU A 91 3.46 -3.02 -10.19
N THR A 92 3.45 -4.18 -10.85
CA THR A 92 2.85 -4.38 -12.16
C THR A 92 1.83 -5.52 -12.13
N LYS A 93 1.04 -5.63 -13.18
CA LYS A 93 0.09 -6.72 -13.38
C LYS A 93 0.75 -8.11 -13.32
N ASP A 94 2.00 -8.21 -13.77
CA ASP A 94 2.73 -9.49 -13.91
C ASP A 94 3.00 -10.21 -12.58
N HIS A 95 2.79 -9.52 -11.45
CA HIS A 95 2.90 -10.13 -10.12
C HIS A 95 1.62 -10.89 -9.71
N PHE A 96 0.55 -10.77 -10.49
CA PHE A 96 -0.76 -11.33 -10.19
C PHE A 96 -1.20 -12.30 -11.27
N TYR A 97 -1.75 -13.42 -10.85
CA TYR A 97 -2.33 -14.44 -11.72
C TYR A 97 -3.80 -14.60 -11.35
N LEU A 98 -4.66 -14.48 -12.34
CA LEU A 98 -6.09 -14.67 -12.17
C LEU A 98 -6.53 -15.84 -13.04
N ASP A 99 -7.09 -16.86 -12.40
CA ASP A 99 -7.64 -18.03 -13.07
C ASP A 99 -9.15 -18.09 -12.88
N GLN A 100 -9.82 -18.63 -13.87
CA GLN A 100 -11.24 -18.99 -13.84
C GLN A 100 -11.35 -20.50 -13.88
N LYS A 101 -12.24 -21.07 -13.09
CA LYS A 101 -12.51 -22.50 -13.11
C LYS A 101 -13.45 -22.83 -14.26
N VAL A 102 -12.98 -23.70 -15.15
CA VAL A 102 -13.77 -24.25 -16.27
C VAL A 102 -13.88 -25.76 -16.03
N ASP A 103 -15.07 -26.26 -15.75
CA ASP A 103 -15.33 -27.62 -15.28
C ASP A 103 -14.46 -27.98 -14.05
N THR A 104 -13.38 -28.71 -14.25
CA THR A 104 -12.45 -29.15 -13.20
C THR A 104 -11.07 -28.51 -13.30
N LEU A 105 -10.81 -27.71 -14.32
CA LEU A 105 -9.50 -27.10 -14.62
C LEU A 105 -9.51 -25.59 -14.32
N TRP A 106 -8.35 -25.08 -13.94
CA TRP A 106 -8.12 -23.66 -13.81
C TRP A 106 -7.48 -23.12 -15.08
N GLU A 107 -8.11 -22.14 -15.69
CA GLU A 107 -7.64 -21.49 -16.91
C GLU A 107 -7.29 -20.03 -16.63
N ALA A 108 -6.09 -19.61 -17.04
CA ALA A 108 -5.64 -18.25 -16.88
C ALA A 108 -6.53 -17.29 -17.69
N VAL A 109 -6.92 -16.20 -17.05
CA VAL A 109 -7.80 -15.20 -17.65
C VAL A 109 -7.23 -13.81 -17.52
N ASP A 110 -7.49 -12.98 -18.52
CA ASP A 110 -7.03 -11.61 -18.54
C ASP A 110 -7.89 -10.70 -17.64
N PHE A 111 -7.26 -9.63 -17.12
CA PHE A 111 -7.89 -8.64 -16.24
C PHE A 111 -7.20 -7.28 -16.39
N ASP A 112 -7.88 -6.23 -16.01
CA ASP A 112 -7.30 -4.89 -15.89
C ASP A 112 -6.72 -4.72 -14.49
N PHE A 113 -5.52 -4.12 -14.39
CA PHE A 113 -4.84 -3.80 -13.13
C PHE A 113 -4.44 -2.33 -13.13
N PHE A 114 -4.88 -1.58 -12.09
CA PHE A 114 -4.58 -0.16 -12.01
C PHE A 114 -4.53 0.34 -10.55
N PRO A 115 -3.70 1.37 -10.26
CA PRO A 115 -3.62 1.96 -8.93
C PRO A 115 -4.85 2.83 -8.62
N ASP A 116 -5.15 2.99 -7.34
CA ASP A 116 -6.10 3.97 -6.85
C ASP A 116 -5.47 5.37 -6.88
N THR A 117 -6.15 6.32 -7.52
CA THR A 117 -5.68 7.71 -7.62
C THR A 117 -5.78 8.48 -6.30
N THR A 118 -6.54 7.99 -5.35
CA THR A 118 -6.79 8.65 -4.05
C THR A 118 -5.99 8.04 -2.91
N ASN A 119 -5.63 6.76 -3.02
CA ASN A 119 -4.89 6.03 -2.00
C ASN A 119 -3.79 5.16 -2.63
N SER A 120 -2.55 5.59 -2.49
CA SER A 120 -1.37 4.90 -3.05
C SER A 120 -1.13 3.48 -2.49
N LEU A 121 -1.87 3.05 -1.49
CA LEU A 121 -1.80 1.69 -0.94
C LEU A 121 -2.75 0.72 -1.64
N ASN A 122 -3.70 1.23 -2.43
CA ASN A 122 -4.75 0.43 -3.06
C ASN A 122 -4.46 0.24 -4.54
N PHE A 123 -4.74 -0.97 -5.00
CA PHE A 123 -4.73 -1.34 -6.41
C PHE A 123 -6.01 -2.10 -6.71
N PHE A 124 -6.47 -1.99 -7.95
CA PHE A 124 -7.73 -2.58 -8.38
C PHE A 124 -7.51 -3.60 -9.49
N ILE A 125 -8.20 -4.72 -9.36
CA ILE A 125 -8.32 -5.77 -10.37
C ILE A 125 -9.75 -5.74 -10.88
N LYS A 126 -9.93 -5.56 -12.17
CA LYS A 126 -11.24 -5.49 -12.83
C LYS A 126 -11.31 -6.40 -14.05
N ARG A 127 -12.43 -7.07 -14.17
CA ARG A 127 -12.81 -7.80 -15.38
C ARG A 127 -14.33 -7.94 -15.45
N PRO A 128 -14.92 -8.35 -16.58
CA PRO A 128 -16.32 -8.75 -16.65
C PRO A 128 -16.47 -10.12 -15.94
N TRP A 129 -16.84 -10.08 -14.65
CA TRP A 129 -17.11 -11.27 -13.85
C TRP A 129 -18.34 -12.00 -14.39
N LYS A 130 -18.36 -13.33 -14.34
CA LYS A 130 -19.49 -14.13 -14.79
C LYS A 130 -20.22 -14.73 -13.60
N TYR A 131 -21.55 -14.79 -13.69
CA TYR A 131 -22.39 -15.38 -12.65
C TYR A 131 -22.14 -16.88 -12.52
N GLY A 132 -21.98 -17.35 -11.29
CA GLY A 132 -21.81 -18.77 -10.98
C GLY A 132 -20.42 -19.33 -11.27
N GLU A 133 -19.48 -18.49 -11.73
CA GLU A 133 -18.10 -18.90 -11.97
C GLU A 133 -17.23 -18.74 -10.73
N GLU A 134 -16.23 -19.60 -10.60
CA GLU A 134 -15.22 -19.53 -9.55
C GLU A 134 -13.93 -18.92 -10.10
N TYR A 135 -13.32 -18.02 -9.32
CA TYR A 135 -12.07 -17.36 -9.68
C TYR A 135 -11.03 -17.57 -8.57
N ARG A 136 -9.76 -17.64 -8.95
CA ARG A 136 -8.62 -17.75 -8.06
C ARG A 136 -7.60 -16.68 -8.39
N LEU A 137 -7.28 -15.87 -7.40
CA LEU A 137 -6.21 -14.86 -7.49
C LEU A 137 -4.98 -15.40 -6.76
N GLU A 138 -3.86 -15.50 -7.47
CA GLU A 138 -2.56 -15.87 -6.93
C GLU A 138 -1.58 -14.72 -7.09
N VAL A 139 -0.63 -14.64 -6.17
CA VAL A 139 0.44 -13.65 -6.16
C VAL A 139 1.75 -14.34 -5.87
N ASP A 140 2.79 -14.02 -6.63
CA ASP A 140 4.12 -14.58 -6.41
C ASP A 140 4.69 -14.11 -5.07
N SER A 141 5.21 -15.07 -4.29
CA SER A 141 5.87 -14.77 -3.02
C SER A 141 7.21 -14.07 -3.23
N ALA A 142 7.54 -13.13 -2.36
CA ALA A 142 8.80 -12.40 -2.34
C ALA A 142 9.13 -11.64 -3.65
N THR A 143 8.10 -11.22 -4.41
CA THR A 143 8.27 -10.46 -5.65
C THR A 143 7.82 -9.01 -5.52
N ILE A 144 6.98 -8.71 -4.52
CA ILE A 144 6.47 -7.36 -4.27
C ILE A 144 7.23 -6.75 -3.10
N PHE A 145 7.84 -5.59 -3.33
CA PHE A 145 8.64 -4.89 -2.33
C PHE A 145 7.99 -3.57 -1.91
N SER A 146 7.97 -3.30 -0.60
CA SER A 146 7.61 -1.99 -0.11
C SER A 146 8.71 -0.97 -0.36
N ALA A 147 8.37 0.32 -0.34
CA ALA A 147 9.35 1.41 -0.38
C ALA A 147 10.34 1.37 0.81
N TYR A 148 10.04 0.61 1.85
CA TYR A 148 10.85 0.45 3.07
C TYR A 148 11.61 -0.88 3.16
N GLY A 149 11.54 -1.71 2.10
CA GLY A 149 12.32 -2.94 1.95
C GLY A 149 11.68 -4.22 2.52
N LYS A 150 10.40 -4.17 2.92
CA LYS A 150 9.64 -5.38 3.25
C LYS A 150 9.14 -6.05 1.97
N TRP A 151 8.96 -7.36 1.99
CA TRP A 151 8.40 -8.14 0.87
C TRP A 151 7.18 -8.96 1.31
N ASN A 152 6.34 -9.37 0.34
CA ASN A 152 5.14 -10.18 0.54
C ASN A 152 5.43 -11.67 0.74
#